data_d47aadc2c4e7f4a61fc4eb874aae00b1
#
_entry.id   d47aadc2c4e7f4a61fc4eb874aae00b1
#
_cell.length_a   1.000
_cell.length_b   1.000
_cell.length_c   1.000
_cell.angle_alpha   90.00
_cell.angle_beta   90.00
_cell.angle_gamma   90.00
#
_symmetry.space_group_name_H-M   'P 1'
#
loop_
_entity.id
_entity.type
_entity.pdbx_description
1 polymer ?
#
loop_
_entity_poly.entity_id
_entity_poly.type
_entity_poly.pdbx_seq_one_letter_code
_entity_poly.pdbx_strand_id
1 'polypeptide(L)'
;MKLKFFPIILGLFIYFFAQNAVGQDFLVKKKYRDWAVYSSSSNECFLASKAKRTASYFNSREVLGKNRQNSFIYLSVNKNNTDYSMSYFSDYPLKINISGSMNIDNRKVFGLMALSSNENSRSKHAIINGFMKEDITLLLGGNRLTIELQGIDGSMLVDQFSLMGFTKSFNYLLSSCN
;
A
#
# COMPACT_ATOMS: atom_id res chain seq x y z
N MET A 1 27.27 54.91 37.82
CA MET A 1 27.62 53.69 37.10
C MET A 1 26.34 53.06 36.58
N LYS A 2 26.05 53.17 35.28
CA LYS A 2 24.80 52.71 34.66
C LYS A 2 25.04 51.36 34.02
N LEU A 3 24.46 50.30 34.55
CA LEU A 3 24.48 48.98 33.91
C LEU A 3 23.46 49.02 32.75
N LYS A 4 23.96 48.85 31.51
CA LYS A 4 23.10 48.63 30.35
C LYS A 4 22.76 47.11 30.27
N PHE A 5 21.52 46.79 30.46
CA PHE A 5 20.96 45.46 30.19
C PHE A 5 20.95 45.20 28.70
N PHE A 6 21.47 44.06 28.31
CA PHE A 6 21.46 43.52 26.97
C PHE A 6 20.31 42.50 26.89
N PRO A 7 19.24 42.76 26.15
CA PRO A 7 18.23 41.75 25.87
C PRO A 7 18.28 41.35 24.38
N ILE A 8 19.28 40.57 23.97
CA ILE A 8 19.31 40.00 22.66
C ILE A 8 20.00 38.65 22.80
N ILE A 9 19.30 37.60 23.17
CA ILE A 9 19.64 36.18 22.87
C ILE A 9 18.42 35.29 23.28
N LEU A 10 17.23 35.65 22.93
CA LEU A 10 16.08 34.73 23.08
C LEU A 10 15.27 34.55 21.80
N GLY A 11 15.75 35.05 20.66
CA GLY A 11 15.05 34.98 19.39
C GLY A 11 15.55 33.89 18.41
N LEU A 12 16.60 33.15 18.77
CA LEU A 12 17.34 32.31 17.81
C LEU A 12 17.15 30.79 18.02
N PHE A 13 16.32 30.37 18.97
CA PHE A 13 16.13 28.94 19.26
C PHE A 13 14.81 28.36 18.77
N ILE A 14 13.93 29.14 18.11
CA ILE A 14 12.63 28.63 17.63
C ILE A 14 12.68 28.25 16.14
N TYR A 15 13.78 28.46 15.45
CA TYR A 15 13.88 28.20 13.99
C TYR A 15 14.42 26.82 13.61
N PHE A 16 14.71 25.91 14.55
CA PHE A 16 15.37 24.64 14.21
C PHE A 16 14.49 23.39 14.34
N PHE A 17 13.18 23.49 14.57
CA PHE A 17 12.30 22.32 14.64
C PHE A 17 11.15 22.33 13.61
N ALA A 18 11.29 23.06 12.50
CA ALA A 18 10.58 22.69 11.28
C ALA A 18 11.31 21.50 10.64
N GLN A 19 11.32 20.35 11.28
CA GLN A 19 11.63 19.10 10.61
C GLN A 19 10.51 18.90 9.59
N ASN A 20 10.86 19.20 8.33
CA ASN A 20 10.11 18.81 7.17
C ASN A 20 9.79 17.31 7.30
N ALA A 21 8.57 16.98 7.70
CA ALA A 21 7.98 15.74 7.32
C ALA A 21 7.89 15.83 5.79
N VAL A 22 8.92 15.36 5.10
CA VAL A 22 8.91 15.17 3.66
C VAL A 22 7.91 14.04 3.44
N GLY A 23 6.63 14.39 3.34
CA GLY A 23 5.64 13.50 2.78
C GLY A 23 6.14 13.15 1.39
N GLN A 24 6.38 11.88 1.11
CA GLN A 24 6.69 11.44 -0.25
C GLN A 24 5.47 11.80 -1.10
N ASP A 25 5.57 12.87 -1.85
CA ASP A 25 4.54 13.28 -2.80
C ASP A 25 4.56 12.31 -3.97
N PHE A 26 3.55 11.44 -4.02
CA PHE A 26 3.33 10.56 -5.15
C PHE A 26 2.52 11.28 -6.21
N LEU A 27 3.10 11.44 -7.40
CA LEU A 27 2.42 12.02 -8.55
C LEU A 27 1.72 10.94 -9.37
N VAL A 28 0.44 11.14 -9.65
CA VAL A 28 -0.30 10.29 -10.59
C VAL A 28 0.18 10.62 -12.00
N LYS A 29 0.89 9.69 -12.65
CA LYS A 29 1.35 9.82 -14.04
C LYS A 29 0.23 9.51 -15.03
N LYS A 30 -0.50 8.43 -14.80
CA LYS A 30 -1.60 8.00 -15.68
C LYS A 30 -2.58 7.11 -14.91
N LYS A 31 -3.85 7.19 -15.29
CA LYS A 31 -4.91 6.35 -14.74
C LYS A 31 -5.67 5.66 -15.87
N TYR A 32 -5.89 4.36 -15.69
CA TYR A 32 -6.70 3.53 -16.59
C TYR A 32 -7.73 2.75 -15.77
N ARG A 33 -8.98 3.24 -15.77
CA ARG A 33 -10.09 2.67 -14.98
C ARG A 33 -9.74 2.59 -13.48
N ASP A 34 -9.52 1.38 -12.98
CA ASP A 34 -9.35 1.10 -11.54
C ASP A 34 -7.87 1.12 -11.10
N TRP A 35 -6.95 1.20 -12.07
CA TRP A 35 -5.51 1.23 -11.82
C TRP A 35 -4.89 2.57 -12.22
N ALA A 36 -3.95 3.02 -11.42
CA ALA A 36 -3.15 4.21 -11.72
C ALA A 36 -1.66 3.93 -11.57
N VAL A 37 -0.87 4.61 -12.40
CA VAL A 37 0.59 4.65 -12.34
C VAL A 37 0.99 5.88 -11.53
N TYR A 38 1.82 5.67 -10.54
CA TYR A 38 2.38 6.69 -9.68
C TYR A 38 3.89 6.75 -9.87
N SER A 39 4.47 7.93 -9.63
CA SER A 39 5.90 8.07 -9.44
C SER A 39 6.18 8.77 -8.11
N SER A 40 7.25 8.35 -7.45
CA SER A 40 7.82 9.06 -6.32
C SER A 40 8.73 10.20 -6.80
N SER A 41 9.16 11.06 -5.88
CA SER A 41 10.18 12.08 -6.13
C SER A 41 11.53 11.49 -6.53
N SER A 42 11.80 10.22 -6.18
CA SER A 42 13.00 9.46 -6.60
C SER A 42 12.87 8.81 -7.98
N ASN A 43 11.82 9.14 -8.75
CA ASN A 43 11.50 8.53 -10.04
C ASN A 43 11.22 7.02 -9.99
N GLU A 44 10.92 6.49 -8.82
CA GLU A 44 10.41 5.13 -8.71
C GLU A 44 8.94 5.11 -9.09
N CYS A 45 8.57 4.16 -9.95
CA CYS A 45 7.20 4.03 -10.39
C CYS A 45 6.54 2.75 -9.84
N PHE A 46 5.25 2.85 -9.59
CA PHE A 46 4.45 1.72 -9.17
C PHE A 46 3.01 1.84 -9.66
N LEU A 47 2.34 0.72 -9.73
CA LEU A 47 0.89 0.66 -9.93
C LEU A 47 0.18 0.61 -8.59
N ALA A 48 -0.98 1.24 -8.52
CA ALA A 48 -1.87 1.06 -7.38
C ALA A 48 -3.32 0.97 -7.82
N SER A 49 -4.09 0.20 -7.05
CA SER A 49 -5.54 0.14 -7.15
C SER A 49 -6.17 0.18 -5.76
N LYS A 50 -7.31 0.86 -5.66
CA LYS A 50 -8.13 0.91 -4.46
C LYS A 50 -9.12 -0.24 -4.46
N ALA A 51 -9.37 -0.84 -3.31
CA ALA A 51 -10.40 -1.87 -3.16
C ALA A 51 -11.78 -1.37 -3.60
N LYS A 52 -12.49 -2.18 -4.36
CA LYS A 52 -13.88 -1.94 -4.79
C LYS A 52 -14.89 -2.34 -3.72
N ARG A 53 -14.54 -3.37 -2.95
CA ARG A 53 -15.32 -3.84 -1.82
C ARG A 53 -14.39 -4.18 -0.69
N THR A 54 -14.75 -3.78 0.50
CA THR A 54 -14.11 -4.14 1.76
C THR A 54 -15.15 -4.72 2.69
N ALA A 55 -14.88 -5.86 3.28
CA ALA A 55 -15.75 -6.51 4.26
C ALA A 55 -14.93 -7.02 5.44
N SER A 56 -15.57 -7.19 6.57
CA SER A 56 -14.99 -7.79 7.76
C SER A 56 -15.94 -8.85 8.29
N TYR A 57 -15.41 -10.01 8.63
CA TYR A 57 -16.19 -11.14 9.12
C TYR A 57 -15.70 -11.58 10.50
N PHE A 58 -16.62 -11.86 11.39
CA PHE A 58 -16.34 -12.50 12.68
C PHE A 58 -17.28 -13.69 12.84
N ASN A 59 -16.72 -14.88 13.08
CA ASN A 59 -17.47 -16.13 13.12
C ASN A 59 -18.40 -16.32 11.90
N SER A 60 -17.86 -16.10 10.70
CA SER A 60 -18.55 -16.18 9.40
C SER A 60 -19.72 -15.21 9.20
N ARG A 61 -19.89 -14.24 10.10
CA ARG A 61 -20.91 -13.18 9.97
C ARG A 61 -20.21 -11.87 9.59
N GLU A 62 -20.77 -11.15 8.62
CA GLU A 62 -20.27 -9.84 8.24
C GLU A 62 -20.49 -8.85 9.40
N VAL A 63 -19.42 -8.16 9.80
CA VAL A 63 -19.46 -7.14 10.84
C VAL A 63 -19.72 -5.80 10.18
N LEU A 64 -20.93 -5.28 10.36
CA LEU A 64 -21.32 -3.97 9.88
C LEU A 64 -20.70 -2.87 10.76
N GLY A 65 -20.45 -1.69 10.17
CA GLY A 65 -20.00 -0.51 10.91
C GLY A 65 -18.47 -0.34 11.02
N LYS A 66 -17.66 -1.30 10.55
CA LYS A 66 -16.23 -1.04 10.33
C LYS A 66 -16.08 -0.20 9.06
N ASN A 67 -15.82 1.08 9.24
CA ASN A 67 -15.64 2.00 8.12
C ASN A 67 -14.27 1.75 7.46
N ARG A 68 -14.20 0.74 6.59
CA ARG A 68 -13.02 0.37 5.81
C ARG A 68 -13.25 0.82 4.36
N GLN A 69 -12.52 1.84 3.92
CA GLN A 69 -12.76 2.42 2.60
C GLN A 69 -11.48 2.66 1.79
N ASN A 70 -10.30 2.53 2.42
CA ASN A 70 -9.05 2.97 1.83
C ASN A 70 -7.98 1.87 1.82
N SER A 71 -8.36 0.64 1.50
CA SER A 71 -7.40 -0.43 1.25
C SER A 71 -6.88 -0.35 -0.19
N PHE A 72 -5.58 -0.58 -0.34
CA PHE A 72 -4.88 -0.48 -1.63
C PHE A 72 -4.00 -1.69 -1.87
N ILE A 73 -3.84 -2.03 -3.13
CA ILE A 73 -2.82 -2.96 -3.60
C ILE A 73 -1.83 -2.23 -4.49
N TYR A 74 -0.56 -2.58 -4.37
CA TYR A 74 0.55 -1.96 -5.10
C TYR A 74 1.34 -3.02 -5.84
N LEU A 75 1.79 -2.70 -7.04
CA LEU A 75 2.78 -3.45 -7.78
C LEU A 75 3.93 -2.52 -8.14
N SER A 76 5.11 -2.83 -7.66
CA SER A 76 6.36 -2.18 -8.06
C SER A 76 7.19 -3.11 -8.94
N VAL A 77 7.97 -2.49 -9.83
CA VAL A 77 8.88 -3.16 -10.74
C VAL A 77 10.23 -2.46 -10.64
N ASN A 78 11.30 -3.21 -10.48
CA ASN A 78 12.63 -2.61 -10.45
C ASN A 78 13.00 -2.03 -11.83
N LYS A 79 14.01 -1.14 -11.86
CA LYS A 79 14.44 -0.43 -13.07
C LYS A 79 14.85 -1.35 -14.23
N ASN A 80 15.25 -2.59 -13.95
CA ASN A 80 15.64 -3.56 -14.97
C ASN A 80 14.49 -4.46 -15.41
N ASN A 81 13.27 -4.25 -14.91
CA ASN A 81 12.09 -5.07 -15.18
C ASN A 81 12.29 -6.57 -14.87
N THR A 82 13.17 -6.88 -13.92
CA THR A 82 13.49 -8.26 -13.55
C THR A 82 12.74 -8.71 -12.32
N ASP A 83 12.54 -7.79 -11.35
CA ASP A 83 11.90 -8.11 -10.07
C ASP A 83 10.60 -7.38 -9.91
N TYR A 84 9.59 -8.12 -9.50
CA TYR A 84 8.24 -7.67 -9.27
C TYR A 84 7.89 -7.87 -7.79
N SER A 85 7.39 -6.84 -7.17
CA SER A 85 6.95 -6.91 -5.78
C SER A 85 5.52 -6.43 -5.67
N MET A 86 4.69 -7.24 -5.02
CA MET A 86 3.33 -6.83 -4.67
C MET A 86 3.19 -6.65 -3.18
N SER A 87 2.49 -5.59 -2.80
CA SER A 87 2.19 -5.27 -1.41
C SER A 87 0.74 -4.79 -1.27
N TYR A 88 0.24 -4.93 -0.06
CA TYR A 88 -1.11 -4.54 0.29
C TYR A 88 -1.08 -3.58 1.48
N PHE A 89 -1.91 -2.56 1.41
CA PHE A 89 -2.18 -1.64 2.52
C PHE A 89 -3.64 -1.79 2.96
N SER A 90 -3.83 -1.99 4.24
CA SER A 90 -5.15 -1.99 4.90
C SER A 90 -5.35 -0.67 5.65
N ASP A 91 -6.52 -0.07 5.53
CA ASP A 91 -6.92 1.03 6.40
C ASP A 91 -7.24 0.59 7.84
N TYR A 92 -7.32 -0.73 8.07
CA TYR A 92 -7.51 -1.33 9.39
C TYR A 92 -6.24 -2.07 9.86
N PRO A 93 -5.87 -2.00 11.14
CA PRO A 93 -4.69 -2.69 11.64
C PRO A 93 -4.76 -4.20 11.46
N LEU A 94 -3.68 -4.78 10.93
CA LEU A 94 -3.52 -6.21 10.68
C LEU A 94 -2.90 -6.91 11.87
N LYS A 95 -3.26 -8.15 12.07
CA LYS A 95 -2.60 -9.03 13.02
C LYS A 95 -1.30 -9.55 12.40
N ILE A 96 -0.17 -9.26 13.05
CA ILE A 96 1.16 -9.74 12.62
C ILE A 96 1.33 -11.22 12.92
N ASN A 97 2.29 -11.88 12.25
CA ASN A 97 2.62 -13.29 12.40
C ASN A 97 1.46 -14.26 12.06
N ILE A 98 0.46 -13.78 11.32
CA ILE A 98 -0.61 -14.61 10.76
C ILE A 98 -0.55 -14.51 9.26
N SER A 99 -0.60 -15.65 8.60
CA SER A 99 -0.65 -15.74 7.15
C SER A 99 -2.05 -15.34 6.66
N GLY A 100 -2.07 -14.52 5.63
CA GLY A 100 -3.25 -14.25 4.82
C GLY A 100 -3.12 -14.88 3.44
N SER A 101 -4.07 -14.58 2.57
CA SER A 101 -4.07 -15.04 1.19
C SER A 101 -4.43 -13.95 0.19
N MET A 102 -3.81 -14.00 -0.99
CA MET A 102 -4.23 -13.28 -2.19
C MET A 102 -4.68 -14.30 -3.22
N ASN A 103 -5.84 -14.10 -3.78
CA ASN A 103 -6.44 -14.98 -4.77
C ASN A 103 -6.76 -14.20 -6.06
N ILE A 104 -6.38 -14.74 -7.21
CA ILE A 104 -6.68 -14.16 -8.53
C ILE A 104 -7.66 -15.10 -9.24
N ASP A 105 -8.92 -14.71 -9.37
CA ASP A 105 -10.00 -15.43 -10.08
C ASP A 105 -10.12 -16.92 -9.69
N ASN A 106 -9.75 -17.29 -8.46
CA ASN A 106 -9.66 -18.67 -7.97
C ASN A 106 -8.67 -19.57 -8.75
N ARG A 107 -7.73 -18.98 -9.50
CA ARG A 107 -6.73 -19.73 -10.28
C ARG A 107 -5.46 -20.00 -9.50
N LYS A 108 -5.01 -19.04 -8.71
CA LYS A 108 -3.80 -19.17 -7.90
C LYS A 108 -3.94 -18.39 -6.59
N VAL A 109 -3.43 -19.00 -5.52
CA VAL A 109 -3.40 -18.41 -4.18
C VAL A 109 -1.95 -18.13 -3.80
N PHE A 110 -1.69 -16.93 -3.32
CA PHE A 110 -0.40 -16.50 -2.77
C PHE A 110 -0.54 -16.27 -1.28
N GLY A 111 0.51 -16.56 -0.53
CA GLY A 111 0.57 -16.20 0.88
C GLY A 111 0.81 -14.71 1.08
N LEU A 112 0.19 -14.14 2.11
CA LEU A 112 0.50 -12.78 2.58
C LEU A 112 1.06 -12.83 3.99
N MET A 113 1.97 -11.90 4.26
CA MET A 113 2.49 -11.69 5.60
C MET A 113 2.42 -10.21 5.96
N ALA A 114 1.75 -9.90 7.07
CA ALA A 114 1.74 -8.54 7.61
C ALA A 114 3.13 -8.17 8.13
N LEU A 115 3.64 -7.02 7.70
CA LEU A 115 4.93 -6.50 8.12
C LEU A 115 4.80 -5.85 9.50
N SER A 116 5.71 -6.18 10.41
CA SER A 116 5.84 -5.44 11.65
C SER A 116 6.56 -4.13 11.35
N SER A 117 5.90 -3.01 11.57
CA SER A 117 6.54 -1.70 11.60
C SER A 117 6.76 -1.29 13.05
N ASN A 118 7.92 -1.59 13.62
CA ASN A 118 8.30 -1.28 14.99
C ASN A 118 7.49 -1.98 16.11
N GLU A 119 7.95 -1.89 17.34
CA GLU A 119 7.53 -2.62 18.55
C GLU A 119 6.03 -2.60 18.92
N ASN A 120 5.23 -1.83 18.24
CA ASN A 120 3.77 -1.76 18.45
C ASN A 120 3.05 -2.62 17.41
N SER A 121 2.93 -3.90 17.62
CA SER A 121 2.09 -4.96 16.98
C SER A 121 0.95 -4.57 15.99
N ARG A 122 0.93 -3.36 15.45
CA ARG A 122 -0.09 -2.81 14.56
C ARG A 122 0.50 -2.49 13.19
N SER A 123 0.45 -3.43 12.30
CA SER A 123 0.80 -3.18 10.90
C SER A 123 -0.43 -2.84 10.08
N LYS A 124 -0.25 -2.00 9.07
CA LYS A 124 -1.26 -1.77 8.02
C LYS A 124 -0.77 -2.27 6.67
N HIS A 125 0.44 -2.82 6.61
CA HIS A 125 1.07 -3.29 5.38
C HIS A 125 1.29 -4.79 5.42
N ALA A 126 1.10 -5.43 4.28
CA ALA A 126 1.46 -6.82 4.05
C ALA A 126 2.18 -6.96 2.71
N ILE A 127 3.12 -7.89 2.64
CA ILE A 127 3.78 -8.30 1.40
C ILE A 127 3.17 -9.60 0.90
N ILE A 128 3.11 -9.74 -0.42
CA ILE A 128 2.67 -10.97 -1.08
C ILE A 128 3.91 -11.82 -1.33
N ASN A 129 3.96 -12.98 -0.69
CA ASN A 129 5.08 -13.90 -0.78
C ASN A 129 5.01 -14.74 -2.07
N GLY A 130 6.18 -14.95 -2.69
CA GLY A 130 6.30 -15.83 -3.84
C GLY A 130 5.65 -15.31 -5.11
N PHE A 131 5.32 -14.00 -5.18
CA PHE A 131 4.88 -13.39 -6.42
C PHE A 131 6.08 -13.13 -7.34
N MET A 132 6.00 -13.67 -8.56
CA MET A 132 7.09 -13.63 -9.52
C MET A 132 6.62 -12.98 -10.83
N LYS A 133 7.58 -12.72 -11.73
CA LYS A 133 7.32 -12.11 -13.04
C LYS A 133 6.30 -12.90 -13.86
N GLU A 134 6.35 -14.21 -13.81
CA GLU A 134 5.46 -15.13 -14.53
C GLU A 134 4.01 -14.96 -14.09
N ASP A 135 3.78 -14.57 -12.85
CA ASP A 135 2.45 -14.40 -12.27
C ASP A 135 1.72 -13.15 -12.80
N ILE A 136 2.44 -12.23 -13.42
CA ILE A 136 1.85 -11.07 -14.10
C ILE A 136 0.81 -11.50 -15.13
N THR A 137 1.01 -12.64 -15.81
CA THR A 137 0.05 -13.16 -16.80
C THR A 137 -1.34 -13.41 -16.20
N LEU A 138 -1.40 -13.79 -14.92
CA LEU A 138 -2.67 -13.99 -14.20
C LEU A 138 -3.40 -12.65 -13.97
N LEU A 139 -2.65 -11.58 -13.69
CA LEU A 139 -3.20 -10.23 -13.53
C LEU A 139 -3.61 -9.64 -14.88
N LEU A 140 -2.84 -9.88 -15.95
CA LEU A 140 -3.15 -9.39 -17.30
C LEU A 140 -4.45 -9.97 -17.86
N GLY A 141 -4.72 -11.25 -17.58
CA GLY A 141 -5.92 -11.96 -18.02
C GLY A 141 -7.01 -12.09 -16.95
N GLY A 142 -6.80 -11.53 -15.78
CA GLY A 142 -7.72 -11.64 -14.65
C GLY A 142 -8.82 -10.57 -14.62
N ASN A 143 -9.85 -10.85 -13.84
CA ASN A 143 -10.96 -9.92 -13.61
C ASN A 143 -10.95 -9.36 -12.18
N ARG A 144 -10.61 -10.21 -11.20
CA ARG A 144 -10.70 -9.88 -9.79
C ARG A 144 -9.54 -10.45 -8.99
N LEU A 145 -9.08 -9.66 -8.04
CA LEU A 145 -8.13 -10.06 -7.03
C LEU A 145 -8.80 -9.90 -5.66
N THR A 146 -8.69 -10.91 -4.80
CA THR A 146 -9.22 -10.91 -3.44
C THR A 146 -8.09 -11.09 -2.45
N ILE A 147 -8.06 -10.25 -1.43
CA ILE A 147 -7.15 -10.32 -0.29
C ILE A 147 -7.94 -10.75 0.93
N GLU A 148 -7.41 -11.71 1.69
CA GLU A 148 -7.95 -12.15 2.97
C GLU A 148 -6.85 -12.11 4.02
N LEU A 149 -7.08 -11.35 5.09
CA LEU A 149 -6.13 -11.18 6.20
C LEU A 149 -6.88 -11.05 7.52
N GLN A 150 -6.23 -11.40 8.63
CA GLN A 150 -6.80 -11.20 9.94
C GLN A 150 -6.48 -9.79 10.47
N GLY A 151 -7.52 -9.09 10.91
CA GLY A 151 -7.40 -7.85 11.67
C GLY A 151 -6.92 -8.09 13.10
N ILE A 152 -6.40 -7.05 13.74
CA ILE A 152 -5.89 -7.11 15.13
C ILE A 152 -6.95 -7.59 16.13
N ASP A 153 -8.21 -7.35 15.84
CA ASP A 153 -9.36 -7.77 16.66
C ASP A 153 -9.84 -9.21 16.37
N GLY A 154 -9.10 -9.95 15.53
CA GLY A 154 -9.43 -11.33 15.15
C GLY A 154 -10.45 -11.45 14.02
N SER A 155 -11.00 -10.35 13.51
CA SER A 155 -11.90 -10.41 12.35
C SER A 155 -11.14 -10.77 11.07
N MET A 156 -11.76 -11.54 10.17
CA MET A 156 -11.27 -11.77 8.82
C MET A 156 -11.62 -10.56 7.94
N LEU A 157 -10.61 -9.92 7.40
CA LEU A 157 -10.74 -8.80 6.48
C LEU A 157 -10.69 -9.34 5.06
N VAL A 158 -11.69 -9.00 4.24
CA VAL A 158 -11.79 -9.44 2.85
C VAL A 158 -11.92 -8.23 1.95
N ASP A 159 -10.91 -7.99 1.11
CA ASP A 159 -10.88 -6.86 0.19
C ASP A 159 -10.82 -7.35 -1.25
N GLN A 160 -11.67 -6.79 -2.09
CA GLN A 160 -11.76 -7.14 -3.50
C GLN A 160 -11.31 -5.98 -4.37
N PHE A 161 -10.44 -6.27 -5.32
CA PHE A 161 -9.90 -5.35 -6.31
C PHE A 161 -10.32 -5.78 -7.70
N SER A 162 -10.69 -4.82 -8.52
CA SER A 162 -10.91 -5.06 -9.95
C SER A 162 -9.58 -5.05 -10.69
N LEU A 163 -9.41 -5.94 -11.67
CA LEU A 163 -8.27 -5.92 -12.57
C LEU A 163 -8.53 -5.14 -13.87
N MET A 164 -9.69 -4.45 -13.95
CA MET A 164 -10.01 -3.60 -15.10
C MET A 164 -9.04 -2.43 -15.22
N GLY A 165 -8.34 -2.37 -16.34
CA GLY A 165 -7.33 -1.33 -16.61
C GLY A 165 -5.91 -1.73 -16.19
N PHE A 166 -5.71 -2.87 -15.52
CA PHE A 166 -4.40 -3.34 -15.09
C PHE A 166 -3.44 -3.45 -16.29
N THR A 167 -3.81 -4.14 -17.36
CA THR A 167 -2.97 -4.35 -18.56
C THR A 167 -2.48 -3.03 -19.16
N LYS A 168 -3.39 -2.04 -19.32
CA LYS A 168 -3.00 -0.73 -19.86
C LYS A 168 -2.07 0.03 -18.92
N SER A 169 -2.34 0.00 -17.62
CA SER A 169 -1.48 0.63 -16.62
C SER A 169 -0.11 -0.03 -16.55
N PHE A 170 -0.06 -1.35 -16.61
CA PHE A 170 1.19 -2.11 -16.58
C PHE A 170 2.08 -1.82 -17.80
N ASN A 171 1.50 -1.82 -19.01
CA ASN A 171 2.24 -1.47 -20.23
C ASN A 171 2.76 -0.02 -20.18
N TYR A 172 1.97 0.90 -19.64
CA TYR A 172 2.41 2.28 -19.45
C TYR A 172 3.55 2.37 -18.41
N LEU A 173 3.46 1.64 -17.30
CA LEU A 173 4.54 1.55 -16.31
C LEU A 173 5.85 1.14 -16.96
N LEU A 174 5.83 0.04 -17.72
CA LEU A 174 7.04 -0.50 -18.39
C LEU A 174 7.64 0.46 -19.44
N SER A 175 6.80 1.26 -20.11
CA SER A 175 7.28 2.15 -21.19
C SER A 175 7.70 3.53 -20.70
N SER A 176 7.19 3.99 -19.55
CA SER A 176 7.31 5.40 -19.14
C SER A 176 8.10 5.60 -17.86
N CYS A 177 8.50 4.53 -17.18
CA CYS A 177 9.14 4.56 -15.87
C CYS A 177 10.50 3.84 -15.84
N ASN A 178 11.09 3.63 -17.00
CA ASN A 178 12.44 3.04 -17.18
C ASN A 178 13.51 4.10 -17.33
#